data_47a50bdd82d379c0078ce34e19358733
#
_entry.id   47a50bdd82d379c0078ce34e19358733
#
_cell.length_a   1.000
_cell.length_b   1.000
_cell.length_c   1.000
_cell.angle_alpha   90.00
_cell.angle_beta   90.00
_cell.angle_gamma   90.00
#
_symmetry.space_group_name_H-M   'P 1'
#
loop_
_entity.id
_entity.type
_entity.pdbx_description
1 polymer ?
#
loop_
_entity_poly.entity_id
_entity_poly.type
_entity_poly.pdbx_seq_one_letter_code
_entity_poly.pdbx_strand_id
1 'polypeptide(L)'
;MSTPTQPSTPIATDAVVIGAGPVGLFQVFQLGLQGITAHVIDALPHAGGQCVELYGDKPIYDIPGVPVCSGRELAALLLQQIAPFKPHWHLGTLVAAVALQDDGRILVTTSQGQALLARTVFIAAGVGAFVPRMLKVEGIAAFVGNQVHYQHLPAGTPVAGQRVVVHGGDDAAVAHAIALAALPAAEAPANIRLLYRRDAFQAQPEQLQQLQALRDAGRVEVIVGQITGVVAEAGRLAALQVVDTEGQTASEPLDCLIAALGISPRLGPIADWGIAIERKQLVVDTASFRTSVPGIHAVGDINTYPGKRKLILCGFHEATLAAFAAAEALTGDKVALQYTTTSPRLHALLGVATPQAAS
;
A
#
# COMPACT_ATOMS: atom_id res chain seq x y z
N MET A 1 25.89 -12.68 -19.87
CA MET A 1 26.23 -13.43 -18.65
C MET A 1 26.26 -12.42 -17.50
N SER A 2 25.15 -12.35 -16.75
CA SER A 2 25.07 -11.45 -15.59
C SER A 2 25.82 -12.10 -14.45
N THR A 3 26.83 -11.42 -13.91
CA THR A 3 27.58 -11.84 -12.72
C THR A 3 26.61 -12.05 -11.55
N PRO A 4 26.66 -13.17 -10.82
CA PRO A 4 25.84 -13.35 -9.63
C PRO A 4 26.28 -12.30 -8.59
N THR A 5 25.37 -11.41 -8.23
CA THR A 5 25.55 -10.44 -7.14
C THR A 5 25.81 -11.24 -5.87
N GLN A 6 26.96 -11.04 -5.23
CA GLN A 6 27.26 -11.66 -3.94
C GLN A 6 26.18 -11.28 -2.94
N PRO A 7 25.70 -12.22 -2.11
CA PRO A 7 24.70 -11.90 -1.09
C PRO A 7 25.31 -10.86 -0.14
N SER A 8 24.69 -9.68 -0.09
CA SER A 8 25.05 -8.63 0.86
C SER A 8 24.80 -9.15 2.28
N THR A 9 25.73 -8.88 3.20
CA THR A 9 25.56 -9.22 4.62
C THR A 9 24.22 -8.64 5.11
N PRO A 10 23.35 -9.43 5.77
CA PRO A 10 22.08 -8.94 6.26
C PRO A 10 22.26 -7.77 7.25
N ILE A 11 21.41 -6.76 7.15
CA ILE A 11 21.40 -5.62 8.08
C ILE A 11 20.80 -6.11 9.41
N ALA A 12 21.61 -6.10 10.47
CA ALA A 12 21.14 -6.42 11.81
C ALA A 12 20.29 -5.27 12.37
N THR A 13 19.14 -5.60 12.95
CA THR A 13 18.22 -4.61 13.54
C THR A 13 17.42 -5.19 14.71
N ASP A 14 16.89 -4.33 15.57
CA ASP A 14 16.00 -4.79 16.63
C ASP A 14 14.66 -5.23 16.06
N ALA A 15 14.01 -4.39 15.26
CA ALA A 15 12.69 -4.66 14.75
C ALA A 15 12.54 -4.37 13.25
N VAL A 16 11.69 -5.15 12.57
CA VAL A 16 11.16 -4.84 11.25
C VAL A 16 9.65 -4.69 11.35
N VAL A 17 9.11 -3.58 10.83
CA VAL A 17 7.67 -3.33 10.67
C VAL A 17 7.32 -3.45 9.19
N ILE A 18 6.44 -4.38 8.86
CA ILE A 18 5.97 -4.65 7.50
C ILE A 18 4.62 -3.98 7.31
N GLY A 19 4.61 -2.88 6.57
CA GLY A 19 3.46 -2.01 6.34
C GLY A 19 3.60 -0.65 7.03
N ALA A 20 3.53 0.43 6.24
CA ALA A 20 3.60 1.82 6.69
C ALA A 20 2.22 2.50 6.73
N GLY A 21 1.15 1.73 6.90
CA GLY A 21 -0.20 2.26 7.18
C GLY A 21 -0.31 2.83 8.60
N PRO A 22 -1.47 3.37 8.99
CA PRO A 22 -1.64 4.01 10.31
C PRO A 22 -1.19 3.13 11.48
N VAL A 23 -1.53 1.84 11.45
CA VAL A 23 -1.17 0.90 12.52
C VAL A 23 0.33 0.61 12.53
N GLY A 24 0.97 0.48 11.35
CA GLY A 24 2.43 0.29 11.25
C GLY A 24 3.19 1.52 11.73
N LEU A 25 2.74 2.72 11.39
CA LEU A 25 3.31 3.96 11.90
C LEU A 25 3.19 4.04 13.42
N PHE A 26 2.03 3.73 13.96
CA PHE A 26 1.83 3.72 15.42
C PHE A 26 2.63 2.60 16.10
N GLN A 27 2.84 1.46 15.43
CA GLN A 27 3.74 0.41 15.91
C GLN A 27 5.18 0.94 16.08
N VAL A 28 5.68 1.72 15.11
CA VAL A 28 7.00 2.37 15.23
C VAL A 28 7.06 3.31 16.44
N PHE A 29 5.99 4.07 16.69
CA PHE A 29 5.91 4.94 17.87
C PHE A 29 6.03 4.14 19.16
N GLN A 30 5.25 3.08 19.29
CA GLN A 30 5.24 2.23 20.49
C GLN A 30 6.59 1.53 20.71
N LEU A 31 7.24 1.06 19.64
CA LEU A 31 8.60 0.49 19.71
C LEU A 31 9.62 1.54 20.15
N GLY A 32 9.54 2.75 19.60
CA GLY A 32 10.41 3.86 19.96
C GLY A 32 10.31 4.23 21.44
N LEU A 33 9.13 4.22 22.05
CA LEU A 33 8.92 4.43 23.48
C LEU A 33 9.61 3.32 24.33
N GLN A 34 9.76 2.13 23.78
CA GLN A 34 10.51 1.04 24.41
C GLN A 34 12.02 1.11 24.14
N GLY A 35 12.49 2.05 23.31
CA GLY A 35 13.87 2.18 22.89
C GLY A 35 14.30 1.13 21.85
N ILE A 36 13.34 0.59 21.11
CA ILE A 36 13.56 -0.41 20.05
C ILE A 36 13.62 0.30 18.71
N THR A 37 14.74 0.12 17.98
CA THR A 37 14.93 0.69 16.65
C THR A 37 14.18 -0.13 15.60
N ALA A 38 13.53 0.53 14.66
CA ALA A 38 12.73 -0.14 13.65
C ALA A 38 13.15 0.21 12.21
N HIS A 39 13.17 -0.81 11.34
CA HIS A 39 13.12 -0.67 9.89
C HIS A 39 11.67 -0.86 9.43
N VAL A 40 11.19 0.02 8.56
CA VAL A 40 9.83 -0.01 8.02
C VAL A 40 9.88 -0.34 6.54
N ILE A 41 9.20 -1.41 6.14
CA ILE A 41 9.14 -1.86 4.75
C ILE A 41 7.70 -1.73 4.26
N ASP A 42 7.49 -1.06 3.12
CA ASP A 42 6.17 -0.97 2.49
C ASP A 42 6.28 -1.12 0.98
N ALA A 43 5.32 -1.82 0.39
CA ALA A 43 5.22 -1.99 -1.06
C ALA A 43 4.87 -0.70 -1.79
N LEU A 44 4.19 0.24 -1.13
CA LEU A 44 3.90 1.57 -1.66
C LEU A 44 5.15 2.47 -1.60
N PRO A 45 5.31 3.39 -2.55
CA PRO A 45 6.43 4.34 -2.56
C PRO A 45 6.31 5.46 -1.51
N HIS A 46 5.24 5.46 -0.73
CA HIS A 46 4.95 6.44 0.33
C HIS A 46 4.29 5.77 1.53
N ALA A 47 4.40 6.40 2.69
CA ALA A 47 3.71 5.98 3.91
C ALA A 47 2.24 6.44 3.90
N GLY A 48 1.42 5.80 4.74
CA GLY A 48 0.00 6.09 4.93
C GLY A 48 -0.93 4.93 4.57
N GLY A 49 -0.46 3.97 3.76
CA GLY A 49 -1.21 2.75 3.42
C GLY A 49 -2.59 3.04 2.86
N GLN A 50 -3.60 2.25 3.28
CA GLN A 50 -5.00 2.38 2.81
C GLN A 50 -5.57 3.78 2.99
N CYS A 51 -5.22 4.47 4.06
CA CYS A 51 -5.76 5.80 4.35
C CYS A 51 -5.40 6.82 3.29
N VAL A 52 -4.19 6.76 2.76
CA VAL A 52 -3.73 7.67 1.70
C VAL A 52 -4.14 7.16 0.33
N GLU A 53 -4.01 5.85 0.09
CA GLU A 53 -4.19 5.24 -1.23
C GLU A 53 -5.66 5.15 -1.65
N LEU A 54 -6.57 4.81 -0.74
CA LEU A 54 -7.97 4.53 -1.08
C LEU A 54 -8.94 5.65 -0.75
N TYR A 55 -8.63 6.46 0.26
CA TYR A 55 -9.54 7.49 0.76
C TYR A 55 -8.80 8.68 1.37
N GLY A 56 -7.70 9.09 0.72
CA GLY A 56 -6.81 10.14 1.20
C GLY A 56 -7.50 11.44 1.60
N ASP A 57 -8.53 11.84 0.87
CA ASP A 57 -9.26 13.08 1.08
C ASP A 57 -10.64 12.89 1.76
N LYS A 58 -11.01 11.63 2.09
CA LYS A 58 -12.27 11.34 2.79
C LYS A 58 -12.12 11.57 4.29
N PRO A 59 -13.17 12.12 4.95
CA PRO A 59 -13.12 12.39 6.38
C PRO A 59 -13.20 11.09 7.20
N ILE A 60 -12.40 11.03 8.26
CA ILE A 60 -12.37 9.98 9.28
C ILE A 60 -12.82 10.62 10.59
N TYR A 61 -13.77 9.99 11.30
CA TYR A 61 -14.40 10.55 12.50
C TYR A 61 -14.15 9.71 13.77
N ASP A 62 -13.55 8.52 13.64
CA ASP A 62 -13.42 7.52 14.70
C ASP A 62 -11.99 7.39 15.26
N ILE A 63 -11.19 8.46 15.15
CA ILE A 63 -9.88 8.53 15.80
C ILE A 63 -10.02 9.24 17.14
N PRO A 64 -9.74 8.58 18.27
CA PRO A 64 -9.86 9.20 19.59
C PRO A 64 -9.05 10.48 19.73
N GLY A 65 -9.68 11.56 20.19
CA GLY A 65 -9.03 12.84 20.37
C GLY A 65 -8.90 13.67 19.08
N VAL A 66 -9.25 13.13 17.92
CA VAL A 66 -9.28 13.83 16.63
C VAL A 66 -10.72 13.83 16.11
N PRO A 67 -11.49 14.93 16.28
CA PRO A 67 -12.91 14.96 15.92
C PRO A 67 -13.18 14.66 14.44
N VAL A 68 -12.28 15.12 13.58
CA VAL A 68 -12.28 14.85 12.14
C VAL A 68 -10.88 15.06 11.57
N CYS A 69 -10.47 14.17 10.69
CA CYS A 69 -9.28 14.33 9.83
C CYS A 69 -9.49 13.56 8.54
N SER A 70 -8.78 13.95 7.48
CA SER A 70 -8.68 13.13 6.27
C SER A 70 -7.67 11.99 6.45
N GLY A 71 -7.68 11.02 5.53
CA GLY A 71 -6.68 9.94 5.53
C GLY A 71 -5.24 10.46 5.42
N ARG A 72 -5.01 11.51 4.63
CA ARG A 72 -3.69 12.16 4.48
C ARG A 72 -3.27 12.89 5.75
N GLU A 73 -4.19 13.61 6.38
CA GLU A 73 -3.91 14.32 7.65
C GLU A 73 -3.58 13.33 8.75
N LEU A 74 -4.30 12.22 8.88
CA LEU A 74 -3.97 11.18 9.85
C LEU A 74 -2.57 10.61 9.63
N ALA A 75 -2.22 10.30 8.38
CA ALA A 75 -0.89 9.81 8.05
C ALA A 75 0.21 10.85 8.38
N ALA A 76 -0.03 12.13 8.09
CA ALA A 76 0.90 13.21 8.41
C ALA A 76 1.11 13.37 9.93
N LEU A 77 0.03 13.31 10.73
CA LEU A 77 0.11 13.36 12.19
C LEU A 77 0.91 12.18 12.77
N LEU A 78 0.69 10.97 12.26
CA LEU A 78 1.43 9.79 12.69
C LEU A 78 2.92 9.86 12.28
N LEU A 79 3.23 10.36 11.08
CA LEU A 79 4.61 10.59 10.64
C LEU A 79 5.32 11.62 11.53
N GLN A 80 4.64 12.69 11.90
CA GLN A 80 5.14 13.67 12.86
C GLN A 80 5.40 13.03 14.24
N GLN A 81 4.49 12.16 14.70
CA GLN A 81 4.59 11.49 15.99
C GLN A 81 5.80 10.56 16.07
N ILE A 82 6.17 9.89 14.98
CA ILE A 82 7.33 8.97 14.96
C ILE A 82 8.66 9.65 14.61
N ALA A 83 8.65 10.92 14.21
CA ALA A 83 9.85 11.63 13.76
C ALA A 83 11.02 11.57 14.76
N PRO A 84 10.82 11.66 16.10
CA PRO A 84 11.91 11.54 17.07
C PRO A 84 12.66 10.20 17.02
N PHE A 85 12.00 9.11 16.62
CA PHE A 85 12.55 7.76 16.62
C PHE A 85 13.33 7.40 15.35
N LYS A 86 13.27 8.23 14.30
CA LYS A 86 14.05 8.14 13.06
C LYS A 86 14.07 6.72 12.45
N PRO A 87 12.93 6.10 12.17
CA PRO A 87 12.91 4.76 11.58
C PRO A 87 13.63 4.73 10.23
N HIS A 88 14.19 3.56 9.89
CA HIS A 88 14.79 3.34 8.58
C HIS A 88 13.74 2.90 7.57
N TRP A 89 13.63 3.61 6.45
CA TRP A 89 12.58 3.41 5.45
C TRP A 89 13.04 2.56 4.27
N HIS A 90 12.20 1.61 3.86
CA HIS A 90 12.31 0.79 2.65
C HIS A 90 10.97 0.83 1.91
N LEU A 91 10.66 1.98 1.33
CA LEU A 91 9.42 2.20 0.58
C LEU A 91 9.55 1.70 -0.86
N GLY A 92 8.42 1.40 -1.53
CA GLY A 92 8.41 0.79 -2.85
C GLY A 92 9.00 -0.62 -2.89
N THR A 93 9.02 -1.31 -1.74
CA THR A 93 9.72 -2.57 -1.56
C THR A 93 8.80 -3.60 -0.90
N LEU A 94 8.61 -4.74 -1.56
CA LEU A 94 7.81 -5.84 -1.01
C LEU A 94 8.69 -6.78 -0.19
N VAL A 95 8.20 -7.28 0.95
CA VAL A 95 8.82 -8.38 1.67
C VAL A 95 8.48 -9.69 0.94
N ALA A 96 9.50 -10.37 0.44
CA ALA A 96 9.37 -11.61 -0.32
C ALA A 96 9.32 -12.84 0.60
N ALA A 97 10.16 -12.86 1.65
CA ALA A 97 10.25 -14.00 2.56
C ALA A 97 10.57 -13.54 3.99
N VAL A 98 10.08 -14.32 4.95
CA VAL A 98 10.39 -14.20 6.37
C VAL A 98 10.73 -15.60 6.88
N ALA A 99 11.90 -15.76 7.51
CA ALA A 99 12.37 -17.06 7.97
C ALA A 99 13.00 -16.96 9.38
N LEU A 100 12.48 -17.74 10.31
CA LEU A 100 13.06 -17.90 11.64
C LEU A 100 14.42 -18.62 11.51
N GLN A 101 15.44 -18.09 12.16
CA GLN A 101 16.80 -18.65 12.20
C GLN A 101 17.01 -19.47 13.47
N ASP A 102 18.03 -20.34 13.48
CA ASP A 102 18.35 -21.22 14.61
C ASP A 102 18.70 -20.43 15.91
N ASP A 103 19.18 -19.22 15.76
CA ASP A 103 19.52 -18.32 16.88
C ASP A 103 18.31 -17.49 17.39
N GLY A 104 17.12 -17.75 16.86
CA GLY A 104 15.88 -17.08 17.24
C GLY A 104 15.65 -15.73 16.54
N ARG A 105 16.61 -15.23 15.75
CA ARG A 105 16.40 -14.05 14.92
C ARG A 105 15.59 -14.38 13.67
N ILE A 106 15.09 -13.36 13.03
CA ILE A 106 14.22 -13.50 11.87
C ILE A 106 14.88 -12.84 10.67
N LEU A 107 15.14 -13.65 9.63
CA LEU A 107 15.64 -13.15 8.35
C LEU A 107 14.45 -12.67 7.51
N VAL A 108 14.45 -11.38 7.18
CA VAL A 108 13.47 -10.74 6.29
C VAL A 108 14.16 -10.42 4.98
N THR A 109 13.67 -10.99 3.88
CA THR A 109 14.20 -10.77 2.53
C THR A 109 13.21 -9.97 1.71
N THR A 110 13.69 -8.93 1.03
CA THR A 110 12.86 -8.09 0.17
C THR A 110 12.87 -8.59 -1.28
N SER A 111 11.89 -8.14 -2.06
CA SER A 111 11.80 -8.42 -3.52
C SER A 111 12.98 -7.84 -4.32
N GLN A 112 13.73 -6.92 -3.73
CA GLN A 112 14.93 -6.32 -4.33
C GLN A 112 16.23 -7.02 -3.90
N GLY A 113 16.13 -8.14 -3.15
CA GLY A 113 17.27 -8.93 -2.69
C GLY A 113 17.98 -8.38 -1.44
N GLN A 114 17.47 -7.31 -0.85
CA GLN A 114 17.98 -6.83 0.44
C GLN A 114 17.55 -7.77 1.57
N ALA A 115 18.43 -8.03 2.51
CA ALA A 115 18.18 -8.87 3.67
C ALA A 115 18.37 -8.09 4.98
N LEU A 116 17.42 -8.28 5.91
CA LEU A 116 17.49 -7.73 7.27
C LEU A 116 17.39 -8.91 8.25
N LEU A 117 18.22 -8.86 9.30
CA LEU A 117 18.21 -9.87 10.36
C LEU A 117 17.70 -9.20 11.64
N ALA A 118 16.40 -9.41 11.91
CA ALA A 118 15.68 -8.76 12.99
C ALA A 118 15.58 -9.64 14.24
N ARG A 119 15.53 -9.03 15.42
CA ARG A 119 15.19 -9.71 16.67
C ARG A 119 13.69 -9.94 16.83
N THR A 120 12.87 -9.07 16.22
CA THR A 120 11.40 -9.19 16.20
C THR A 120 10.83 -8.59 14.90
N VAL A 121 9.67 -9.10 14.46
CA VAL A 121 8.97 -8.62 13.25
C VAL A 121 7.52 -8.32 13.58
N PHE A 122 7.01 -7.20 13.05
CA PHE A 122 5.62 -6.77 13.17
C PHE A 122 4.98 -6.71 11.79
N ILE A 123 3.96 -7.52 11.56
CA ILE A 123 3.21 -7.52 10.30
C ILE A 123 2.00 -6.59 10.50
N ALA A 124 2.09 -5.39 9.92
CA ALA A 124 1.05 -4.36 9.91
C ALA A 124 0.53 -4.11 8.47
N ALA A 125 0.48 -5.18 7.67
CA ALA A 125 0.23 -5.12 6.22
C ALA A 125 -1.24 -4.88 5.83
N GLY A 126 -2.12 -4.55 6.79
CA GLY A 126 -3.51 -4.22 6.56
C GLY A 126 -4.27 -5.37 5.90
N VAL A 127 -4.79 -5.17 4.70
CA VAL A 127 -5.47 -6.22 3.92
C VAL A 127 -4.51 -6.98 2.98
N GLY A 128 -3.22 -6.79 3.14
CA GLY A 128 -2.16 -7.31 2.28
C GLY A 128 -1.66 -6.27 1.27
N ALA A 129 -0.73 -6.67 0.41
CA ALA A 129 -0.20 -5.77 -0.60
C ALA A 129 -1.30 -5.35 -1.59
N PHE A 130 -1.33 -4.06 -1.89
CA PHE A 130 -2.21 -3.52 -2.92
C PHE A 130 -1.67 -3.86 -4.29
N VAL A 131 -2.06 -5.03 -4.79
CA VAL A 131 -1.71 -5.45 -6.13
C VAL A 131 -2.78 -4.96 -7.10
N PRO A 132 -2.42 -4.23 -8.16
CA PRO A 132 -3.36 -3.87 -9.20
C PRO A 132 -4.09 -5.11 -9.73
N ARG A 133 -5.38 -4.98 -9.97
CA ARG A 133 -6.12 -6.03 -10.67
C ARG A 133 -5.62 -6.11 -12.10
N MET A 134 -5.00 -7.23 -12.41
CA MET A 134 -4.47 -7.47 -13.75
C MET A 134 -5.60 -7.85 -14.72
N LEU A 135 -5.49 -7.39 -15.96
CA LEU A 135 -6.31 -7.89 -17.06
C LEU A 135 -6.00 -9.36 -17.31
N LYS A 136 -7.05 -10.18 -17.36
CA LYS A 136 -6.93 -11.61 -17.68
C LYS A 136 -7.11 -11.81 -19.19
N VAL A 137 -6.18 -11.24 -19.95
CA VAL A 137 -6.15 -11.31 -21.42
C VAL A 137 -4.83 -11.91 -21.83
N GLU A 138 -4.88 -12.95 -22.68
CA GLU A 138 -3.70 -13.64 -23.17
C GLU A 138 -2.80 -12.66 -23.95
N GLY A 139 -1.50 -12.75 -23.75
CA GLY A 139 -0.49 -11.92 -24.42
C GLY A 139 -0.31 -10.52 -23.85
N ILE A 140 -1.21 -9.97 -23.01
CA ILE A 140 -1.13 -8.59 -22.51
C ILE A 140 0.10 -8.37 -21.63
N ALA A 141 0.57 -9.40 -20.93
CA ALA A 141 1.69 -9.32 -19.98
C ALA A 141 3.01 -8.86 -20.65
N ALA A 142 3.18 -9.15 -21.94
CA ALA A 142 4.37 -8.75 -22.68
C ALA A 142 4.54 -7.22 -22.84
N PHE A 143 3.48 -6.46 -22.65
CA PHE A 143 3.45 -5.00 -22.86
C PHE A 143 3.42 -4.21 -21.54
N VAL A 144 3.39 -4.90 -20.39
CA VAL A 144 3.34 -4.27 -19.06
C VAL A 144 4.64 -3.51 -18.80
N GLY A 145 4.50 -2.27 -18.31
CA GLY A 145 5.60 -1.35 -18.06
C GLY A 145 6.05 -0.52 -19.27
N ASN A 146 5.63 -0.91 -20.48
CA ASN A 146 5.91 -0.18 -21.72
C ASN A 146 4.66 0.53 -22.26
N GLN A 147 3.67 -0.24 -22.69
CA GLN A 147 2.43 0.28 -23.29
C GLN A 147 1.20 0.00 -22.41
N VAL A 148 1.32 -0.89 -21.42
CA VAL A 148 0.26 -1.24 -20.47
C VAL A 148 0.67 -0.86 -19.07
N HIS A 149 -0.08 0.05 -18.45
CA HIS A 149 0.15 0.55 -17.11
C HIS A 149 -1.07 0.24 -16.25
N TYR A 150 -0.83 -0.30 -15.05
CA TYR A 150 -1.90 -0.60 -14.11
C TYR A 150 -2.02 0.49 -13.06
N GLN A 151 -3.25 0.93 -12.78
CA GLN A 151 -3.67 1.95 -11.83
C GLN A 151 -3.18 3.35 -12.17
N HIS A 152 -1.89 3.55 -12.35
CA HIS A 152 -1.30 4.87 -12.58
C HIS A 152 -0.39 4.86 -13.81
N LEU A 153 -0.42 5.97 -14.53
CA LEU A 153 0.58 6.23 -15.55
C LEU A 153 1.84 6.76 -14.83
N PRO A 154 3.03 6.12 -15.01
CA PRO A 154 4.25 6.61 -14.40
C PRO A 154 4.55 8.06 -14.77
N ALA A 155 5.02 8.87 -13.82
CA ALA A 155 5.39 10.25 -14.07
C ALA A 155 6.43 10.34 -15.19
N GLY A 156 6.22 11.25 -16.14
CA GLY A 156 7.10 11.44 -17.28
C GLY A 156 6.88 10.44 -18.44
N THR A 157 5.88 9.55 -18.35
CA THR A 157 5.52 8.71 -19.51
C THR A 157 4.99 9.60 -20.64
N PRO A 158 5.63 9.60 -21.83
CA PRO A 158 5.18 10.44 -22.94
C PRO A 158 3.87 9.90 -23.50
N VAL A 159 2.84 10.75 -23.56
CA VAL A 159 1.55 10.43 -24.17
C VAL A 159 1.20 11.37 -25.32
N ALA A 160 2.02 12.37 -25.59
CA ALA A 160 1.82 13.35 -26.64
C ALA A 160 1.61 12.69 -28.01
N GLY A 161 0.50 13.02 -28.66
CA GLY A 161 0.14 12.47 -29.96
C GLY A 161 -0.23 10.98 -29.98
N GLN A 162 -0.31 10.32 -28.81
CA GLN A 162 -0.66 8.91 -28.71
C GLN A 162 -2.18 8.68 -28.63
N ARG A 163 -2.62 7.50 -29.06
CA ARG A 163 -3.97 6.98 -28.81
C ARG A 163 -3.95 6.30 -27.44
N VAL A 164 -4.59 6.92 -26.44
CA VAL A 164 -4.61 6.42 -25.07
C VAL A 164 -5.97 5.83 -24.76
N VAL A 165 -5.99 4.57 -24.33
CA VAL A 165 -7.18 3.91 -23.79
C VAL A 165 -7.06 3.86 -22.27
N VAL A 166 -8.05 4.41 -21.57
CA VAL A 166 -8.23 4.23 -20.11
C VAL A 166 -9.29 3.17 -19.91
N HIS A 167 -8.97 2.09 -19.22
CA HIS A 167 -9.90 0.99 -18.96
C HIS A 167 -10.26 0.90 -17.48
N GLY A 168 -11.52 1.16 -17.17
CA GLY A 168 -12.07 1.14 -15.82
C GLY A 168 -13.40 1.85 -15.71
N GLY A 169 -14.10 1.68 -14.61
CA GLY A 169 -15.42 2.26 -14.39
C GLY A 169 -15.58 3.00 -13.07
N ASP A 170 -14.50 3.18 -12.31
CA ASP A 170 -14.46 3.87 -11.03
C ASP A 170 -13.90 5.30 -11.14
N ASP A 171 -13.81 5.98 -10.01
CA ASP A 171 -13.27 7.34 -9.89
C ASP A 171 -11.85 7.47 -10.43
N ALA A 172 -11.00 6.46 -10.28
CA ALA A 172 -9.63 6.49 -10.79
C ALA A 172 -9.60 6.53 -12.32
N ALA A 173 -10.42 5.71 -13.00
CA ALA A 173 -10.49 5.72 -14.45
C ALA A 173 -11.01 7.06 -14.99
N VAL A 174 -12.05 7.61 -14.37
CA VAL A 174 -12.60 8.92 -14.72
C VAL A 174 -11.56 10.03 -14.50
N ALA A 175 -10.86 10.02 -13.37
CA ALA A 175 -9.82 11.00 -13.05
C ALA A 175 -8.67 10.96 -14.08
N HIS A 176 -8.24 9.77 -14.52
CA HIS A 176 -7.23 9.65 -15.58
C HIS A 176 -7.70 10.25 -16.90
N ALA A 177 -8.92 9.97 -17.34
CA ALA A 177 -9.45 10.54 -18.59
C ALA A 177 -9.51 12.08 -18.53
N ILE A 178 -9.95 12.64 -17.38
CA ILE A 178 -9.99 14.09 -17.16
C ILE A 178 -8.59 14.68 -17.15
N ALA A 179 -7.64 14.08 -16.43
CA ALA A 179 -6.27 14.55 -16.33
C ALA A 179 -5.56 14.57 -17.69
N LEU A 180 -5.72 13.52 -18.49
CA LEU A 180 -5.18 13.45 -19.86
C LEU A 180 -5.77 14.53 -20.77
N ALA A 181 -7.07 14.77 -20.65
CA ALA A 181 -7.75 15.81 -21.41
C ALA A 181 -7.35 17.24 -20.99
N ALA A 182 -6.88 17.42 -19.74
CA ALA A 182 -6.41 18.71 -19.24
C ALA A 182 -4.96 19.05 -19.59
N LEU A 183 -4.21 18.12 -20.20
CA LEU A 183 -2.81 18.36 -20.61
C LEU A 183 -2.71 19.49 -21.65
N PRO A 184 -1.62 20.28 -21.64
CA PRO A 184 -1.33 21.26 -22.69
C PRO A 184 -1.30 20.58 -24.06
N ALA A 185 -1.68 21.31 -25.11
CA ALA A 185 -1.79 20.75 -26.46
C ALA A 185 -0.50 20.06 -26.97
N ALA A 186 0.67 20.54 -26.55
CA ALA A 186 1.96 19.93 -26.89
C ALA A 186 2.23 18.58 -26.19
N GLU A 187 1.54 18.30 -25.10
CA GLU A 187 1.71 17.09 -24.29
C GLU A 187 0.48 16.16 -24.39
N ALA A 188 -0.61 16.66 -24.96
CA ALA A 188 -1.88 15.97 -25.02
C ALA A 188 -1.85 14.73 -25.93
N PRO A 189 -2.58 13.66 -25.56
CA PRO A 189 -2.85 12.54 -26.45
C PRO A 189 -3.59 13.00 -27.72
N ALA A 190 -3.37 12.30 -28.82
CA ALA A 190 -4.15 12.52 -30.04
C ALA A 190 -5.61 12.07 -29.89
N ASN A 191 -5.83 11.04 -29.06
CA ASN A 191 -7.15 10.50 -28.78
C ASN A 191 -7.19 9.92 -27.36
N ILE A 192 -8.28 10.15 -26.64
CA ILE A 192 -8.54 9.59 -25.30
C ILE A 192 -9.84 8.79 -25.34
N ARG A 193 -9.74 7.50 -25.07
CA ARG A 193 -10.89 6.60 -25.00
C ARG A 193 -11.03 6.04 -23.60
N LEU A 194 -12.23 6.16 -23.03
CA LEU A 194 -12.58 5.55 -21.75
C LEU A 194 -13.40 4.28 -22.01
N LEU A 195 -12.78 3.13 -21.81
CA LEU A 195 -13.36 1.83 -22.11
C LEU A 195 -13.89 1.18 -20.83
N TYR A 196 -15.17 0.84 -20.82
CA TYR A 196 -15.78 0.11 -19.73
C TYR A 196 -16.96 -0.75 -20.23
N ARG A 197 -17.34 -1.76 -19.43
CA ARG A 197 -18.42 -2.70 -19.77
C ARG A 197 -19.83 -2.10 -19.84
N ARG A 198 -20.01 -0.87 -19.38
CA ARG A 198 -21.28 -0.10 -19.33
C ARG A 198 -21.00 1.38 -19.47
N ASP A 199 -21.91 2.13 -20.05
CA ASP A 199 -21.86 3.60 -20.00
C ASP A 199 -22.44 4.10 -18.66
N ALA A 200 -21.79 3.71 -17.55
CA ALA A 200 -22.17 4.10 -16.20
C ALA A 200 -20.92 4.05 -15.31
N PHE A 201 -20.44 5.20 -14.89
CA PHE A 201 -19.23 5.36 -14.12
C PHE A 201 -19.53 5.67 -12.66
N GLN A 202 -18.68 5.18 -11.75
CA GLN A 202 -18.76 5.44 -10.31
C GLN A 202 -17.65 6.42 -9.93
N ALA A 203 -18.00 7.72 -9.90
CA ALA A 203 -17.09 8.80 -9.53
C ALA A 203 -17.86 9.90 -8.78
N GLN A 204 -17.14 10.91 -8.26
CA GLN A 204 -17.77 12.07 -7.63
C GLN A 204 -18.63 12.83 -8.65
N PRO A 205 -19.75 13.45 -8.22
CA PRO A 205 -20.67 14.17 -9.13
C PRO A 205 -19.95 15.19 -10.01
N GLU A 206 -18.99 15.92 -9.46
CA GLU A 206 -18.20 16.93 -10.16
C GLU A 206 -17.34 16.32 -11.27
N GLN A 207 -16.73 15.16 -11.01
CA GLN A 207 -15.95 14.42 -12.01
C GLN A 207 -16.83 13.88 -13.14
N LEU A 208 -18.05 13.40 -12.81
CA LEU A 208 -19.01 12.93 -13.82
C LEU A 208 -19.48 14.08 -14.71
N GLN A 209 -19.69 15.28 -14.15
CA GLN A 209 -20.02 16.47 -14.92
C GLN A 209 -18.87 16.88 -15.85
N GLN A 210 -17.64 16.87 -15.36
CA GLN A 210 -16.45 17.16 -16.17
C GLN A 210 -16.28 16.13 -17.31
N LEU A 211 -16.44 14.84 -17.00
CA LEU A 211 -16.39 13.78 -18.01
C LEU A 211 -17.46 14.01 -19.10
N GLN A 212 -18.69 14.35 -18.70
CA GLN A 212 -19.76 14.61 -19.67
C GLN A 212 -19.43 15.81 -20.56
N ALA A 213 -18.93 16.90 -19.99
CA ALA A 213 -18.50 18.06 -20.78
C ALA A 213 -17.38 17.72 -21.78
N LEU A 214 -16.43 16.85 -21.39
CA LEU A 214 -15.36 16.38 -22.28
C LEU A 214 -15.88 15.47 -23.39
N ARG A 215 -16.88 14.65 -23.12
CA ARG A 215 -17.57 13.84 -24.15
C ARG A 215 -18.30 14.72 -25.15
N ASP A 216 -19.08 15.70 -24.67
CA ASP A 216 -19.83 16.63 -25.51
C ASP A 216 -18.91 17.49 -26.41
N ALA A 217 -17.71 17.79 -25.90
CA ALA A 217 -16.65 18.49 -26.66
C ALA A 217 -15.83 17.56 -27.57
N GLY A 218 -16.12 16.27 -27.63
CA GLY A 218 -15.36 15.29 -28.41
C GLY A 218 -13.91 15.06 -27.96
N ARG A 219 -13.59 15.45 -26.70
CA ARG A 219 -12.26 15.29 -26.11
C ARG A 219 -12.01 13.90 -25.52
N VAL A 220 -13.06 13.24 -25.09
CA VAL A 220 -13.07 11.88 -24.56
C VAL A 220 -14.17 11.08 -25.21
N GLU A 221 -13.82 9.96 -25.82
CA GLU A 221 -14.74 8.98 -26.38
C GLU A 221 -14.98 7.86 -25.36
N VAL A 222 -16.24 7.44 -25.20
CA VAL A 222 -16.58 6.27 -24.36
C VAL A 222 -16.82 5.06 -25.24
N ILE A 223 -16.11 3.98 -24.94
CA ILE A 223 -16.28 2.67 -25.58
C ILE A 223 -16.95 1.73 -24.57
N VAL A 224 -18.10 1.19 -24.94
CA VAL A 224 -18.80 0.20 -24.11
C VAL A 224 -18.46 -1.20 -24.60
N GLY A 225 -17.75 -1.97 -23.76
CA GLY A 225 -17.33 -3.32 -24.09
C GLY A 225 -16.37 -3.94 -23.11
N GLN A 226 -15.95 -5.16 -23.43
CA GLN A 226 -14.98 -5.92 -22.64
C GLN A 226 -13.76 -6.27 -23.50
N ILE A 227 -12.57 -6.11 -22.92
CA ILE A 227 -11.32 -6.52 -23.58
C ILE A 227 -11.23 -8.05 -23.51
N THR A 228 -11.15 -8.69 -24.68
CA THR A 228 -11.08 -10.15 -24.83
C THR A 228 -9.77 -10.63 -25.44
N GLY A 229 -9.01 -9.74 -26.08
CA GLY A 229 -7.74 -10.09 -26.72
C GLY A 229 -6.88 -8.86 -26.99
N VAL A 230 -5.68 -9.14 -27.48
CA VAL A 230 -4.71 -8.14 -27.95
C VAL A 230 -4.27 -8.46 -29.37
N VAL A 231 -3.99 -7.42 -30.13
CA VAL A 231 -3.32 -7.50 -31.45
C VAL A 231 -1.91 -6.90 -31.30
N ALA A 232 -0.91 -7.72 -31.60
CA ALA A 232 0.49 -7.30 -31.58
C ALA A 232 1.02 -7.21 -33.01
N GLU A 233 1.70 -6.10 -33.31
CA GLU A 233 2.37 -5.88 -34.59
C GLU A 233 3.81 -5.41 -34.33
N ALA A 234 4.76 -6.05 -34.99
CA ALA A 234 6.18 -5.75 -34.85
C ALA A 234 6.67 -5.66 -33.38
N GLY A 235 6.14 -6.52 -32.49
CA GLY A 235 6.51 -6.57 -31.06
C GLY A 235 5.88 -5.46 -30.20
N ARG A 236 4.93 -4.70 -30.74
CA ARG A 236 4.18 -3.66 -30.03
C ARG A 236 2.70 -4.02 -29.94
N LEU A 237 2.04 -3.57 -28.90
CA LEU A 237 0.58 -3.63 -28.78
C LEU A 237 -0.02 -2.62 -29.77
N ALA A 238 -0.70 -3.13 -30.80
CA ALA A 238 -1.29 -2.31 -31.86
C ALA A 238 -2.79 -2.02 -31.64
N ALA A 239 -3.53 -3.02 -31.10
CA ALA A 239 -4.94 -2.87 -30.81
C ALA A 239 -5.41 -3.81 -29.68
N LEU A 240 -6.57 -3.48 -29.09
CA LEU A 240 -7.34 -4.36 -28.20
C LEU A 240 -8.51 -4.98 -28.99
N GLN A 241 -8.76 -6.25 -28.75
CA GLN A 241 -10.02 -6.86 -29.18
C GLN A 241 -11.09 -6.57 -28.12
N VAL A 242 -12.14 -5.89 -28.50
CA VAL A 242 -13.22 -5.46 -27.59
C VAL A 242 -14.53 -6.05 -28.07
N VAL A 243 -15.24 -6.76 -27.20
CA VAL A 243 -16.59 -7.26 -27.46
C VAL A 243 -17.59 -6.31 -26.83
N ASP A 244 -18.53 -5.83 -27.64
CA ASP A 244 -19.62 -4.95 -27.19
C ASP A 244 -20.75 -5.71 -26.48
N THR A 245 -21.81 -5.01 -26.13
CA THR A 245 -22.99 -5.57 -25.45
C THR A 245 -23.85 -6.46 -26.37
N GLU A 246 -23.67 -6.38 -27.68
CA GLU A 246 -24.37 -7.21 -28.69
C GLU A 246 -23.54 -8.45 -29.09
N GLY A 247 -22.33 -8.59 -28.54
CA GLY A 247 -21.43 -9.69 -28.83
C GLY A 247 -20.56 -9.48 -30.06
N GLN A 248 -20.59 -8.28 -30.66
CA GLN A 248 -19.73 -7.97 -31.81
C GLN A 248 -18.32 -7.61 -31.35
N THR A 249 -17.32 -8.14 -32.06
CA THR A 249 -15.92 -7.86 -31.76
C THR A 249 -15.39 -6.73 -32.65
N ALA A 250 -14.87 -5.69 -32.03
CA ALA A 250 -14.18 -4.60 -32.69
C ALA A 250 -12.68 -4.59 -32.33
N SER A 251 -11.87 -4.08 -33.23
CA SER A 251 -10.43 -3.84 -32.98
C SER A 251 -10.23 -2.38 -32.65
N GLU A 252 -9.80 -2.10 -31.42
CA GLU A 252 -9.58 -0.75 -30.89
C GLU A 252 -8.08 -0.40 -30.91
N PRO A 253 -7.62 0.39 -31.86
CA PRO A 253 -6.19 0.74 -32.00
C PRO A 253 -5.75 1.63 -30.82
N LEU A 254 -4.54 1.35 -30.28
CA LEU A 254 -3.96 2.15 -29.20
C LEU A 254 -2.43 2.16 -29.25
N ASP A 255 -1.85 3.11 -28.53
CA ASP A 255 -0.42 3.21 -28.28
C ASP A 255 -0.10 3.05 -26.79
N CYS A 256 -1.08 3.36 -25.91
CA CYS A 256 -0.95 3.24 -24.45
C CYS A 256 -2.28 2.80 -23.84
N LEU A 257 -2.22 1.85 -22.90
CA LEU A 257 -3.34 1.39 -22.07
C LEU A 257 -3.08 1.73 -20.61
N ILE A 258 -4.02 2.44 -19.98
CA ILE A 258 -4.08 2.66 -18.53
C ILE A 258 -5.22 1.80 -17.99
N ALA A 259 -4.88 0.68 -17.35
CA ALA A 259 -5.86 -0.24 -16.77
C ALA A 259 -6.14 0.14 -15.30
N ALA A 260 -7.08 1.06 -15.08
CA ALA A 260 -7.56 1.50 -13.78
C ALA A 260 -8.70 0.58 -13.29
N LEU A 261 -8.35 -0.66 -12.94
CA LEU A 261 -9.29 -1.71 -12.54
C LEU A 261 -9.48 -1.82 -11.02
N GLY A 262 -8.92 -0.87 -10.28
CA GLY A 262 -8.82 -0.93 -8.84
C GLY A 262 -7.73 -1.90 -8.37
N ILE A 263 -7.49 -1.87 -7.08
CA ILE A 263 -6.51 -2.73 -6.42
C ILE A 263 -7.22 -3.89 -5.73
N SER A 264 -6.59 -5.04 -5.71
CA SER A 264 -7.09 -6.20 -4.99
C SER A 264 -6.16 -6.47 -3.82
N PRO A 265 -6.69 -6.42 -2.58
CA PRO A 265 -5.90 -6.83 -1.43
C PRO A 265 -5.56 -8.32 -1.55
N ARG A 266 -4.27 -8.64 -1.51
CA ARG A 266 -3.77 -10.01 -1.52
C ARG A 266 -2.74 -10.16 -0.41
N LEU A 267 -2.80 -11.27 0.32
CA LEU A 267 -1.75 -11.61 1.28
C LEU A 267 -0.38 -11.67 0.60
N GLY A 268 -0.36 -12.03 -0.68
CA GLY A 268 0.90 -12.18 -1.41
C GLY A 268 1.81 -13.20 -0.73
N PRO A 269 3.12 -12.91 -0.63
CA PRO A 269 4.09 -13.82 0.00
C PRO A 269 3.79 -14.16 1.46
N ILE A 270 3.01 -13.32 2.18
CA ILE A 270 2.64 -13.57 3.59
C ILE A 270 1.96 -14.95 3.76
N ALA A 271 1.25 -15.40 2.74
CA ALA A 271 0.58 -16.70 2.77
C ALA A 271 1.56 -17.88 2.88
N ASP A 272 2.81 -17.69 2.48
CA ASP A 272 3.84 -18.73 2.37
C ASP A 272 4.87 -18.69 3.52
N TRP A 273 4.71 -17.76 4.50
CA TRP A 273 5.67 -17.60 5.60
C TRP A 273 5.50 -18.58 6.76
N GLY A 274 4.63 -19.59 6.61
CA GLY A 274 4.41 -20.62 7.62
C GLY A 274 3.66 -20.15 8.87
N ILE A 275 3.03 -18.96 8.82
CA ILE A 275 2.23 -18.39 9.91
C ILE A 275 0.81 -18.95 9.81
N ALA A 276 0.18 -19.25 10.92
CA ALA A 276 -1.21 -19.73 10.96
C ALA A 276 -2.17 -18.69 10.38
N ILE A 277 -2.99 -19.11 9.40
CA ILE A 277 -3.93 -18.26 8.69
C ILE A 277 -5.35 -18.81 8.82
N GLU A 278 -6.29 -17.94 9.17
CA GLU A 278 -7.72 -18.18 9.10
C GLU A 278 -8.40 -17.11 8.27
N ARG A 279 -9.21 -17.52 7.25
CA ARG A 279 -9.96 -16.60 6.36
C ARG A 279 -9.13 -15.45 5.78
N LYS A 280 -7.91 -15.74 5.34
CA LYS A 280 -6.92 -14.79 4.81
C LYS A 280 -6.42 -13.76 5.85
N GLN A 281 -6.46 -14.07 7.11
CA GLN A 281 -5.93 -13.24 8.20
C GLN A 281 -5.02 -14.09 9.09
N LEU A 282 -3.99 -13.46 9.66
CA LEU A 282 -3.04 -14.09 10.55
C LEU A 282 -3.65 -14.30 11.93
N VAL A 283 -3.63 -15.54 12.42
CA VAL A 283 -4.12 -15.87 13.77
C VAL A 283 -3.12 -15.36 14.80
N VAL A 284 -3.62 -14.66 15.81
CA VAL A 284 -2.80 -14.11 16.89
C VAL A 284 -3.41 -14.42 18.26
N ASP A 285 -2.56 -14.45 19.27
CA ASP A 285 -2.98 -14.39 20.67
C ASP A 285 -3.30 -12.94 21.07
N THR A 286 -4.36 -12.74 21.82
CA THR A 286 -4.86 -11.39 22.16
C THR A 286 -4.09 -10.68 23.27
N ALA A 287 -3.25 -11.37 24.01
CA ALA A 287 -2.46 -10.75 25.08
C ALA A 287 -1.18 -10.08 24.57
N SER A 288 -0.63 -10.59 23.47
CA SER A 288 0.66 -10.17 22.95
C SER A 288 0.69 -9.89 21.45
N PHE A 289 -0.40 -10.22 20.76
CA PHE A 289 -0.51 -10.20 19.30
C PHE A 289 0.61 -10.98 18.57
N ARG A 290 1.15 -12.00 19.25
CA ARG A 290 2.07 -12.97 18.62
C ARG A 290 1.34 -13.86 17.66
N THR A 291 2.02 -14.18 16.59
CA THR A 291 1.58 -15.21 15.64
C THR A 291 2.00 -16.61 16.12
N SER A 292 1.73 -17.63 15.28
CA SER A 292 2.22 -18.99 15.52
C SER A 292 3.75 -19.14 15.42
N VAL A 293 4.45 -18.14 14.87
CA VAL A 293 5.91 -18.13 14.72
C VAL A 293 6.51 -17.23 15.80
N PRO A 294 7.46 -17.74 16.63
CA PRO A 294 8.10 -16.95 17.68
C PRO A 294 8.77 -15.67 17.14
N GLY A 295 8.66 -14.57 17.90
CA GLY A 295 9.26 -13.29 17.53
C GLY A 295 8.52 -12.52 16.43
N ILE A 296 7.44 -13.09 15.87
CA ILE A 296 6.61 -12.43 14.85
C ILE A 296 5.25 -12.07 15.45
N HIS A 297 4.89 -10.80 15.34
CA HIS A 297 3.61 -10.23 15.76
C HIS A 297 2.80 -9.78 14.53
N ALA A 298 1.46 -9.75 14.64
CA ALA A 298 0.61 -9.21 13.59
C ALA A 298 -0.45 -8.29 14.19
N VAL A 299 -0.54 -7.05 13.64
CA VAL A 299 -1.39 -5.97 14.16
C VAL A 299 -2.19 -5.31 13.05
N GLY A 300 -3.36 -4.78 13.37
CA GLY A 300 -4.28 -4.15 12.43
C GLY A 300 -5.09 -5.17 11.63
N ASP A 301 -5.57 -4.77 10.44
CA ASP A 301 -6.54 -5.54 9.66
C ASP A 301 -6.03 -6.89 9.14
N ILE A 302 -4.71 -7.10 9.18
CA ILE A 302 -4.06 -8.35 8.74
C ILE A 302 -4.33 -9.51 9.69
N ASN A 303 -4.59 -9.25 10.97
CA ASN A 303 -4.78 -10.28 11.98
C ASN A 303 -6.25 -10.65 12.21
N THR A 304 -6.45 -11.79 12.89
CA THR A 304 -7.75 -12.25 13.38
C THR A 304 -7.65 -12.88 14.76
N TYR A 305 -8.68 -12.65 15.56
CA TYR A 305 -8.91 -13.23 16.90
C TYR A 305 -10.39 -13.09 17.27
N PRO A 306 -10.92 -13.81 18.27
CA PRO A 306 -12.31 -13.67 18.72
C PRO A 306 -12.64 -12.23 19.09
N GLY A 307 -13.68 -11.66 18.48
CA GLY A 307 -14.10 -10.28 18.72
C GLY A 307 -13.37 -9.21 17.90
N LYS A 308 -12.49 -9.57 16.97
CA LYS A 308 -11.78 -8.62 16.08
C LYS A 308 -12.72 -7.62 15.42
N ARG A 309 -12.31 -6.34 15.47
CA ARG A 309 -12.90 -5.25 14.68
C ARG A 309 -11.80 -4.62 13.82
N LYS A 310 -12.10 -4.39 12.54
CA LYS A 310 -11.20 -3.73 11.59
C LYS A 310 -11.36 -2.22 11.69
N LEU A 311 -10.88 -1.66 12.78
CA LEU A 311 -10.84 -0.23 13.06
C LEU A 311 -9.40 0.18 13.33
N ILE A 312 -9.02 1.38 12.91
CA ILE A 312 -7.68 1.93 13.16
C ILE A 312 -7.40 1.96 14.67
N LEU A 313 -8.37 2.38 15.46
CA LEU A 313 -8.32 2.38 16.93
C LEU A 313 -7.94 1.02 17.52
N CYS A 314 -8.59 -0.07 17.03
CA CYS A 314 -8.26 -1.43 17.50
C CYS A 314 -6.82 -1.78 17.15
N GLY A 315 -6.37 -1.42 15.93
CA GLY A 315 -4.99 -1.63 15.52
C GLY A 315 -3.97 -0.87 16.37
N PHE A 316 -4.29 0.32 16.85
CA PHE A 316 -3.43 1.09 17.76
C PHE A 316 -3.29 0.38 19.13
N HIS A 317 -4.38 -0.14 19.66
CA HIS A 317 -4.34 -0.95 20.88
C HIS A 317 -3.48 -2.21 20.69
N GLU A 318 -3.68 -2.92 19.59
CA GLU A 318 -2.92 -4.12 19.23
C GLU A 318 -1.41 -3.81 19.14
N ALA A 319 -1.04 -2.73 18.46
CA ALA A 319 0.34 -2.28 18.33
C ALA A 319 0.99 -1.96 19.68
N THR A 320 0.22 -1.38 20.62
CA THR A 320 0.69 -1.12 21.99
C THR A 320 1.03 -2.42 22.70
N LEU A 321 0.12 -3.37 22.77
CA LEU A 321 0.36 -4.64 23.46
C LEU A 321 1.48 -5.45 22.81
N ALA A 322 1.55 -5.47 21.47
CA ALA A 322 2.62 -6.14 20.75
C ALA A 322 3.99 -5.54 21.06
N ALA A 323 4.10 -4.21 21.18
CA ALA A 323 5.35 -3.55 21.51
C ALA A 323 5.85 -3.88 22.93
N PHE A 324 4.94 -3.89 23.91
CA PHE A 324 5.27 -4.31 25.28
C PHE A 324 5.71 -5.78 25.33
N ALA A 325 4.97 -6.66 24.67
CA ALA A 325 5.31 -8.09 24.62
C ALA A 325 6.68 -8.35 23.95
N ALA A 326 6.99 -7.60 22.89
CA ALA A 326 8.29 -7.68 22.23
C ALA A 326 9.41 -7.15 23.13
N ALA A 327 9.22 -6.01 23.80
CA ALA A 327 10.21 -5.45 24.72
C ALA A 327 10.52 -6.41 25.85
N GLU A 328 9.52 -7.03 26.46
CA GLU A 328 9.69 -8.07 27.49
C GLU A 328 10.46 -9.29 26.96
N ALA A 329 10.12 -9.75 25.75
CA ALA A 329 10.82 -10.88 25.13
C ALA A 329 12.29 -10.56 24.79
N LEU A 330 12.60 -9.32 24.42
CA LEU A 330 13.95 -8.89 24.05
C LEU A 330 14.86 -8.63 25.27
N THR A 331 14.27 -8.21 26.39
CA THR A 331 15.04 -7.93 27.64
C THR A 331 15.08 -9.13 28.57
N GLY A 332 14.11 -10.03 28.50
CA GLY A 332 13.91 -11.12 29.46
C GLY A 332 13.18 -10.69 30.75
N ASP A 333 12.86 -9.41 30.90
CA ASP A 333 12.25 -8.82 32.08
C ASP A 333 10.90 -8.19 31.76
N LYS A 334 10.02 -8.08 32.77
CA LYS A 334 8.79 -7.32 32.63
C LYS A 334 9.08 -5.83 32.45
N VAL A 335 8.46 -5.24 31.46
CA VAL A 335 8.56 -3.81 31.21
C VAL A 335 7.65 -3.04 32.15
N ALA A 336 8.22 -2.21 33.02
CA ALA A 336 7.46 -1.34 33.88
C ALA A 336 6.72 -0.27 33.09
N LEU A 337 5.42 -0.12 33.33
CA LEU A 337 4.63 0.95 32.72
C LEU A 337 5.17 2.31 33.14
N GLN A 338 5.48 3.14 32.15
CA GLN A 338 5.90 4.52 32.32
C GLN A 338 4.90 5.44 31.62
N TYR A 339 4.61 6.58 32.23
CA TYR A 339 3.71 7.56 31.65
C TYR A 339 4.52 8.63 30.89
N THR A 340 4.14 8.94 29.67
CA THR A 340 4.78 9.95 28.81
C THR A 340 4.73 11.34 29.44
N THR A 341 3.75 11.63 30.31
CA THR A 341 3.62 12.92 31.00
C THR A 341 4.63 13.16 32.09
N THR A 342 5.26 12.13 32.65
CA THR A 342 6.09 12.24 33.87
C THR A 342 7.44 11.55 33.76
N SER A 343 7.66 10.66 32.78
CA SER A 343 8.91 9.92 32.65
C SER A 343 10.00 10.74 31.94
N PRO A 344 11.09 11.13 32.64
CA PRO A 344 12.21 11.81 31.99
C PRO A 344 12.84 10.98 30.85
N ARG A 345 12.87 9.65 31.01
CA ARG A 345 13.35 8.74 29.96
C ARG A 345 12.51 8.88 28.69
N LEU A 346 11.16 8.86 28.82
CA LEU A 346 10.27 9.00 27.66
C LEU A 346 10.35 10.40 27.04
N HIS A 347 10.52 11.46 27.86
CA HIS A 347 10.74 12.82 27.36
C HIS A 347 12.02 12.89 26.52
N ALA A 348 13.11 12.27 26.97
CA ALA A 348 14.36 12.23 26.22
C ALA A 348 14.19 11.48 24.88
N LEU A 349 13.46 10.35 24.86
CA LEU A 349 13.17 9.59 23.64
C LEU A 349 12.29 10.39 22.66
N LEU A 350 11.34 11.17 23.18
CA LEU A 350 10.45 12.03 22.39
C LEU A 350 11.13 13.35 21.96
N GLY A 351 12.31 13.66 22.48
CA GLY A 351 13.01 14.93 22.20
C GLY A 351 12.30 16.15 22.79
N VAL A 352 11.50 15.97 23.86
CA VAL A 352 10.77 17.06 24.53
C VAL A 352 11.39 17.42 25.88
N ALA A 353 11.24 18.68 26.32
CA ALA A 353 11.69 19.10 27.63
C ALA A 353 10.92 18.38 28.74
N THR A 354 11.61 17.96 29.79
CA THR A 354 10.94 17.45 30.99
C THR A 354 10.19 18.61 31.68
N PRO A 355 8.87 18.49 31.93
CA PRO A 355 8.15 19.51 32.69
C PRO A 355 8.83 19.72 34.05
N GLN A 356 9.14 20.96 34.39
CA GLN A 356 9.58 21.28 35.75
C GLN A 356 8.45 20.92 36.71
N ALA A 357 8.76 20.18 37.77
CA ALA A 357 7.79 19.94 38.82
C ALA A 357 7.26 21.29 39.30
N ALA A 358 5.95 21.48 39.22
CA ALA A 358 5.32 22.65 39.82
C ALA A 358 5.61 22.59 41.33
N SER A 359 6.40 23.51 41.81
CA SER A 359 6.74 23.72 43.22
C SER A 359 5.52 24.12 44.05
#